data_d0bc3a3cc057e1632a5273fb8016ddd8
#
_entry.id   d0bc3a3cc057e1632a5273fb8016ddd8
#
_cell.length_a   1.000
_cell.length_b   1.000
_cell.length_c   1.000
_cell.angle_alpha   90.00
_cell.angle_beta   90.00
_cell.angle_gamma   90.00
#
_symmetry.space_group_name_H-M   'P 1'
#
loop_
_entity.id
_entity.type
_entity.pdbx_description
1 polymer ?
#
loop_
_entity_poly.entity_id
_entity_poly.type
_entity_poly.pdbx_seq_one_letter_code
_entity_poly.pdbx_strand_id
1 'polypeptide(L)'
;MLTRLLTPLCFVLSSLCALSFNALAKPVPADYQFPLTNAFEATIAGTPSIFRPQLPDDADIKQRDYSLRLRPEREFTLPSNFWPVKTFRYRLAKQAGPAPLIFIVAGTGAHYSSSTMEYLKKLFYGAGFHVAQISSPTAYDFMVGASPYATPGYSPQDARDLYSVMQAIKKQQDNLEVTEWHLTGYSLGGLQAAFVSHLDEKEQAFNFKRVLLLNPPVNLYASIKNLSNLVNTQAVGSNDHRTFYELLMDKL
;
A
#
# COMPACT_ATOMS: atom_id res chain seq x y z
N MET A 1 39.40 28.25 -51.37
CA MET A 1 39.37 26.85 -51.77
C MET A 1 39.85 26.01 -50.64
N LEU A 2 39.03 25.39 -49.93
CA LEU A 2 39.01 24.12 -49.18
C LEU A 2 37.89 24.14 -48.14
N THR A 3 36.73 23.80 -48.63
CA THR A 3 35.56 23.44 -47.85
C THR A 3 35.59 21.94 -47.57
N ARG A 4 34.99 21.56 -46.43
CA ARG A 4 34.43 20.26 -46.11
C ARG A 4 35.38 19.22 -45.53
N LEU A 5 35.10 18.92 -44.24
CA LEU A 5 34.85 17.55 -43.76
C LEU A 5 34.84 17.55 -42.22
N LEU A 6 33.71 17.85 -41.60
CA LEU A 6 33.44 17.56 -40.18
C LEU A 6 31.93 17.43 -39.97
N THR A 7 31.40 16.30 -40.26
CA THR A 7 30.22 15.63 -39.75
C THR A 7 30.17 14.25 -40.42
N PRO A 8 29.93 13.14 -39.78
CA PRO A 8 29.02 12.89 -38.64
C PRO A 8 29.60 11.91 -37.58
N LEU A 9 29.80 12.34 -36.40
CA LEU A 9 30.14 11.42 -35.31
C LEU A 9 29.28 11.63 -34.04
N CYS A 10 28.20 12.37 -34.16
CA CYS A 10 27.29 12.63 -33.02
C CYS A 10 25.95 11.88 -33.05
N PHE A 11 25.75 10.95 -33.97
CA PHE A 11 24.43 10.27 -34.09
C PHE A 11 24.42 8.80 -33.66
N VAL A 12 25.48 8.25 -33.13
CA VAL A 12 25.57 6.84 -32.71
C VAL A 12 25.53 6.62 -31.18
N LEU A 13 25.59 7.67 -30.36
CA LEU A 13 25.61 7.52 -28.90
C LEU A 13 24.25 7.72 -28.20
N SER A 14 23.17 7.98 -28.91
CA SER A 14 21.85 8.20 -28.32
C SER A 14 20.90 6.99 -28.39
N SER A 15 21.36 5.82 -28.82
CA SER A 15 20.52 4.62 -28.98
C SER A 15 20.76 3.51 -27.95
N LEU A 16 21.53 3.73 -26.90
CA LEU A 16 21.89 2.66 -25.96
C LEU A 16 21.33 2.83 -24.53
N CYS A 17 20.37 3.71 -24.30
CA CYS A 17 19.76 3.90 -22.96
C CYS A 17 18.27 3.54 -22.86
N ALA A 18 17.76 2.68 -23.73
CA ALA A 18 16.39 2.16 -23.61
C ALA A 18 16.37 0.65 -23.38
N LEU A 19 17.23 0.14 -22.50
CA LEU A 19 16.97 -1.16 -21.88
C LEU A 19 16.00 -0.92 -20.72
N SER A 20 14.73 -0.76 -21.06
CA SER A 20 13.64 -0.95 -20.11
C SER A 20 13.77 -2.37 -19.57
N PHE A 21 14.26 -2.49 -18.34
CA PHE A 21 14.07 -3.71 -17.57
C PHE A 21 12.56 -3.87 -17.34
N ASN A 22 11.88 -4.40 -18.33
CA ASN A 22 10.61 -5.08 -18.06
C ASN A 22 10.98 -6.28 -17.21
N ALA A 23 10.88 -6.14 -15.89
CA ALA A 23 10.72 -7.28 -15.00
C ALA A 23 9.37 -7.90 -15.38
N LEU A 24 9.39 -8.73 -16.41
CA LEU A 24 8.25 -9.52 -16.82
C LEU A 24 7.97 -10.48 -15.68
N ALA A 25 6.98 -10.14 -14.85
CA ALA A 25 6.31 -11.15 -14.06
C ALA A 25 6.01 -12.29 -15.04
N LYS A 26 6.54 -13.49 -14.77
CA LYS A 26 6.25 -14.64 -15.61
C LYS A 26 4.74 -14.72 -15.74
N PRO A 27 4.17 -14.76 -16.97
CA PRO A 27 2.75 -14.88 -17.12
C PRO A 27 2.30 -16.14 -16.39
N VAL A 28 1.30 -16.00 -15.52
CA VAL A 28 0.65 -17.16 -14.91
C VAL A 28 0.10 -18.00 -16.07
N PRO A 29 0.42 -19.31 -16.15
CA PRO A 29 -0.11 -20.17 -17.20
C PRO A 29 -1.62 -19.99 -17.30
N ALA A 30 -2.17 -19.90 -18.52
CA ALA A 30 -3.61 -19.70 -18.73
C ALA A 30 -4.46 -20.86 -18.17
N ASP A 31 -3.84 -22.01 -17.92
CA ASP A 31 -4.42 -23.21 -17.34
C ASP A 31 -4.12 -23.38 -15.83
N TYR A 32 -3.57 -22.35 -15.17
CA TYR A 32 -3.33 -22.40 -13.74
C TYR A 32 -4.66 -22.59 -13.01
N GLN A 33 -4.92 -23.83 -12.62
CA GLN A 33 -6.01 -24.15 -11.73
C GLN A 33 -5.46 -24.22 -10.29
N PHE A 34 -5.96 -23.36 -9.42
CA PHE A 34 -5.60 -23.46 -8.02
C PHE A 34 -6.10 -24.83 -7.48
N PRO A 35 -5.20 -25.66 -6.94
CA PRO A 35 -5.52 -27.08 -6.68
C PRO A 35 -6.52 -27.26 -5.52
N LEU A 36 -6.78 -26.23 -4.74
CA LEU A 36 -7.65 -26.30 -3.57
C LEU A 36 -8.98 -25.60 -3.87
N THR A 37 -10.06 -26.34 -3.77
CA THR A 37 -11.44 -25.85 -3.97
C THR A 37 -12.07 -25.34 -2.68
N ASN A 38 -11.56 -25.80 -1.52
CA ASN A 38 -12.01 -25.29 -0.23
C ASN A 38 -11.34 -23.94 0.07
N ALA A 39 -12.13 -22.90 0.34
CA ALA A 39 -11.64 -21.55 0.56
C ALA A 39 -10.73 -21.43 1.81
N PHE A 40 -10.98 -22.21 2.86
CA PHE A 40 -10.17 -22.23 4.08
C PHE A 40 -8.82 -22.89 3.84
N GLU A 41 -8.82 -24.07 3.20
CA GLU A 41 -7.60 -24.77 2.82
C GLU A 41 -6.73 -23.91 1.88
N ALA A 42 -7.36 -23.24 0.89
CA ALA A 42 -6.69 -22.33 -0.03
C ALA A 42 -6.03 -21.17 0.70
N THR A 43 -6.68 -20.63 1.73
CA THR A 43 -6.13 -19.54 2.55
C THR A 43 -4.94 -19.97 3.38
N ILE A 44 -5.00 -21.17 3.98
CA ILE A 44 -3.95 -21.70 4.87
C ILE A 44 -2.75 -22.22 4.05
N ALA A 45 -3.00 -22.96 2.96
CA ALA A 45 -1.93 -23.56 2.15
C ALA A 45 -1.10 -22.50 1.39
N GLY A 46 -1.69 -21.32 1.17
CA GLY A 46 -1.01 -20.20 0.51
C GLY A 46 -0.63 -20.48 -0.94
N THR A 47 0.16 -19.59 -1.52
CA THR A 47 0.63 -19.71 -2.90
C THR A 47 1.76 -20.71 -3.03
N PRO A 48 1.68 -21.71 -3.93
CA PRO A 48 2.78 -22.63 -4.20
C PRO A 48 4.07 -21.88 -4.53
N SER A 49 5.21 -22.41 -4.09
CA SER A 49 6.52 -21.74 -4.20
C SER A 49 6.91 -21.39 -5.64
N ILE A 50 6.49 -22.21 -6.63
CA ILE A 50 6.75 -21.95 -8.05
C ILE A 50 6.07 -20.67 -8.59
N PHE A 51 5.03 -20.18 -7.92
CA PHE A 51 4.29 -18.97 -8.28
C PHE A 51 4.64 -17.79 -7.37
N ARG A 52 5.49 -17.99 -6.37
CA ARG A 52 5.94 -16.89 -5.51
C ARG A 52 6.97 -16.05 -6.26
N PRO A 53 6.82 -14.72 -6.27
CA PRO A 53 7.83 -13.85 -6.84
C PRO A 53 9.12 -13.94 -6.02
N GLN A 54 10.25 -13.78 -6.68
CA GLN A 54 11.50 -13.50 -6.00
C GLN A 54 11.45 -12.06 -5.48
N LEU A 55 11.57 -11.90 -4.18
CA LEU A 55 11.54 -10.59 -3.53
C LEU A 55 12.97 -10.14 -3.22
N PRO A 56 13.26 -8.84 -3.30
CA PRO A 56 14.55 -8.31 -2.87
C PRO A 56 14.73 -8.51 -1.35
N ASP A 57 15.98 -8.66 -0.92
CA ASP A 57 16.30 -8.66 0.50
C ASP A 57 16.13 -7.26 1.10
N ASP A 58 15.82 -7.19 2.40
CA ASP A 58 15.61 -5.90 3.07
C ASP A 58 16.86 -5.00 3.02
N ALA A 59 18.05 -5.62 2.98
CA ALA A 59 19.32 -4.91 2.88
C ALA A 59 19.50 -4.19 1.52
N ASP A 60 18.85 -4.68 0.47
CA ASP A 60 18.95 -4.11 -0.88
C ASP A 60 17.93 -2.97 -1.10
N ILE A 61 16.99 -2.79 -0.19
CA ILE A 61 15.95 -1.77 -0.30
C ILE A 61 16.40 -0.48 0.39
N LYS A 62 16.62 0.57 -0.39
CA LYS A 62 16.91 1.92 0.14
C LYS A 62 15.63 2.54 0.69
N GLN A 63 15.35 2.33 1.97
CA GLN A 63 14.14 2.78 2.64
C GLN A 63 14.44 3.65 3.87
N ARG A 64 13.48 4.53 4.19
CA ARG A 64 13.53 5.37 5.38
C ARG A 64 12.13 5.69 5.88
N ASP A 65 11.99 5.78 7.20
CA ASP A 65 10.79 6.31 7.85
C ASP A 65 10.88 7.83 7.92
N TYR A 66 9.79 8.47 7.54
CA TYR A 66 9.62 9.92 7.58
C TYR A 66 8.47 10.28 8.49
N SER A 67 8.49 11.52 8.98
CA SER A 67 7.43 12.07 9.81
C SER A 67 6.81 13.30 9.16
N LEU A 68 5.49 13.43 9.26
CA LEU A 68 4.72 14.60 8.85
C LEU A 68 4.02 15.18 10.07
N ARG A 69 4.10 16.49 10.24
CA ARG A 69 3.34 17.21 11.26
C ARG A 69 2.10 17.83 10.61
N LEU A 70 1.06 17.01 10.42
CA LEU A 70 -0.18 17.42 9.75
C LEU A 70 -1.15 18.12 10.70
N ARG A 71 -1.04 17.83 12.00
CA ARG A 71 -1.91 18.36 13.06
C ARG A 71 -1.08 19.00 14.16
N PRO A 72 -0.53 20.21 13.95
CA PRO A 72 0.30 20.87 14.97
C PRO A 72 -0.52 21.25 16.22
N GLU A 73 -1.77 21.61 16.02
CA GLU A 73 -2.73 21.95 17.07
C GLU A 73 -3.96 21.06 16.94
N ARG A 74 -4.51 20.65 18.06
CA ARG A 74 -5.68 19.78 18.12
C ARG A 74 -6.76 20.43 18.95
N GLU A 75 -7.98 20.35 18.47
CA GLU A 75 -9.18 20.84 19.15
C GLU A 75 -9.63 19.92 20.28
N PHE A 76 -9.04 18.72 20.41
CA PHE A 76 -9.42 17.73 21.41
C PHE A 76 -8.21 17.21 22.19
N THR A 77 -8.44 16.86 23.45
CA THR A 77 -7.43 16.25 24.32
C THR A 77 -7.34 14.76 24.05
N LEU A 78 -6.14 14.30 23.73
CA LEU A 78 -5.88 12.87 23.58
C LEU A 78 -5.91 12.17 24.95
N PRO A 79 -6.51 10.98 25.06
CA PRO A 79 -6.34 10.12 26.22
C PRO A 79 -4.86 9.87 26.54
N SER A 80 -4.53 9.73 27.83
CA SER A 80 -3.13 9.67 28.29
C SER A 80 -2.31 8.52 27.70
N ASN A 81 -2.94 7.41 27.35
CA ASN A 81 -2.30 6.27 26.66
C ASN A 81 -1.95 6.57 25.19
N PHE A 82 -2.42 7.68 24.65
CA PHE A 82 -2.22 8.07 23.26
C PHE A 82 -1.24 9.23 23.07
N TRP A 83 -0.71 9.76 24.13
CA TRP A 83 0.20 10.92 24.12
C TRP A 83 1.49 10.76 23.30
N PRO A 84 2.05 9.53 23.03
CA PRO A 84 3.33 9.43 22.31
C PRO A 84 3.24 9.83 20.85
N VAL A 85 2.04 9.76 20.24
CA VAL A 85 1.88 10.04 18.79
C VAL A 85 1.65 11.52 18.57
N LYS A 86 2.71 12.23 18.23
CA LYS A 86 2.65 13.66 17.90
C LYS A 86 2.70 13.94 16.40
N THR A 87 3.15 12.97 15.61
CA THR A 87 3.37 13.11 14.17
C THR A 87 2.88 11.86 13.46
N PHE A 88 2.38 12.02 12.26
CA PHE A 88 2.11 10.92 11.35
C PHE A 88 3.42 10.40 10.78
N ARG A 89 3.56 9.09 10.64
CA ARG A 89 4.74 8.44 10.05
C ARG A 89 4.36 7.66 8.80
N TYR A 90 5.28 7.63 7.85
CA TYR A 90 5.19 6.79 6.66
C TYR A 90 6.58 6.25 6.29
N ARG A 91 6.65 5.16 5.53
CA ARG A 91 7.88 4.63 4.98
C ARG A 91 7.96 4.90 3.49
N LEU A 92 9.13 5.30 3.04
CA LEU A 92 9.42 5.48 1.63
C LEU A 92 10.65 4.65 1.24
N ALA A 93 10.46 3.73 0.31
CA ALA A 93 11.54 3.02 -0.38
C ALA A 93 11.79 3.70 -1.73
N LYS A 94 13.06 4.03 -2.03
CA LYS A 94 13.44 4.83 -3.19
C LYS A 94 14.33 4.04 -4.15
N GLN A 95 14.01 4.05 -5.43
CA GLN A 95 14.91 3.62 -6.50
C GLN A 95 16.10 4.58 -6.63
N ALA A 96 17.15 4.15 -7.31
CA ALA A 96 18.37 4.96 -7.46
C ALA A 96 18.23 6.17 -8.41
N GLY A 97 17.23 6.17 -9.28
CA GLY A 97 16.95 7.21 -10.28
C GLY A 97 15.46 7.47 -10.47
N PRO A 98 15.07 8.16 -11.55
CA PRO A 98 13.68 8.40 -11.89
C PRO A 98 12.90 7.10 -11.99
N ALA A 99 11.74 7.03 -11.35
CA ALA A 99 10.90 5.84 -11.33
C ALA A 99 9.43 6.21 -11.05
N PRO A 100 8.46 5.34 -11.41
CA PRO A 100 7.09 5.51 -10.98
C PRO A 100 6.99 5.34 -9.45
N LEU A 101 6.07 6.08 -8.82
CA LEU A 101 5.79 5.93 -7.40
C LEU A 101 4.43 5.29 -7.19
N ILE A 102 4.37 4.32 -6.28
CA ILE A 102 3.13 3.72 -5.81
C ILE A 102 2.91 4.02 -4.34
N PHE A 103 1.74 4.59 -4.03
CA PHE A 103 1.25 4.64 -2.66
C PHE A 103 0.57 3.32 -2.31
N ILE A 104 0.86 2.77 -1.13
CA ILE A 104 0.21 1.58 -0.60
C ILE A 104 -0.56 1.97 0.66
N VAL A 105 -1.88 1.76 0.66
CA VAL A 105 -2.76 2.00 1.81
C VAL A 105 -3.02 0.69 2.55
N ALA A 106 -2.74 0.66 3.84
CA ALA A 106 -2.91 -0.52 4.68
C ALA A 106 -4.39 -0.86 4.93
N GLY A 107 -4.67 -2.13 5.22
CA GLY A 107 -6.00 -2.60 5.63
C GLY A 107 -6.40 -2.19 7.04
N THR A 108 -7.57 -2.65 7.50
CA THR A 108 -8.16 -2.28 8.80
C THR A 108 -7.17 -2.37 9.95
N GLY A 109 -6.98 -1.28 10.66
CA GLY A 109 -6.12 -1.19 11.85
C GLY A 109 -4.61 -1.36 11.60
N ALA A 110 -4.21 -1.63 10.35
CA ALA A 110 -2.83 -1.95 10.05
C ALA A 110 -1.94 -0.71 9.94
N HIS A 111 -0.76 -0.82 10.53
CA HIS A 111 0.30 0.18 10.46
C HIS A 111 1.07 0.10 9.12
N TYR A 112 1.70 1.20 8.70
CA TYR A 112 2.49 1.26 7.46
C TYR A 112 3.61 0.22 7.38
N SER A 113 4.09 -0.31 8.50
CA SER A 113 5.16 -1.32 8.59
C SER A 113 4.65 -2.72 8.94
N SER A 114 3.34 -3.00 8.79
CA SER A 114 2.81 -4.35 9.01
C SER A 114 3.36 -5.36 7.99
N SER A 115 3.33 -6.65 8.30
CA SER A 115 3.91 -7.71 7.47
C SER A 115 3.40 -7.69 6.03
N THR A 116 2.09 -7.48 5.83
CA THR A 116 1.50 -7.35 4.48
C THR A 116 2.05 -6.13 3.74
N MET A 117 2.22 -5.01 4.44
CA MET A 117 2.80 -3.79 3.85
C MET A 117 4.25 -4.00 3.45
N GLU A 118 5.04 -4.70 4.27
CA GLU A 118 6.42 -5.04 3.96
C GLU A 118 6.52 -5.97 2.74
N TYR A 119 5.63 -6.96 2.65
CA TYR A 119 5.55 -7.84 1.48
C TYR A 119 5.23 -7.05 0.20
N LEU A 120 4.20 -6.21 0.23
CA LEU A 120 3.80 -5.39 -0.92
C LEU A 120 4.91 -4.38 -1.30
N LYS A 121 5.59 -3.79 -0.32
CA LYS A 121 6.75 -2.93 -0.57
C LYS A 121 7.83 -3.68 -1.37
N LYS A 122 8.22 -4.87 -0.93
CA LYS A 122 9.22 -5.70 -1.62
C LYS A 122 8.80 -6.02 -3.05
N LEU A 123 7.53 -6.37 -3.24
CA LEU A 123 6.97 -6.69 -4.55
C LEU A 123 7.07 -5.50 -5.52
N PHE A 124 6.59 -4.33 -5.12
CA PHE A 124 6.60 -3.15 -5.98
C PHE A 124 8.00 -2.53 -6.12
N TYR A 125 8.82 -2.57 -5.08
CA TYR A 125 10.20 -2.14 -5.17
C TYR A 125 11.00 -3.01 -6.15
N GLY A 126 10.85 -4.33 -6.09
CA GLY A 126 11.43 -5.26 -7.05
C GLY A 126 10.93 -5.06 -8.49
N ALA A 127 9.72 -4.53 -8.65
CA ALA A 127 9.16 -4.15 -9.95
C ALA A 127 9.59 -2.75 -10.42
N GLY A 128 10.50 -2.07 -9.69
CA GLY A 128 11.09 -0.79 -10.10
C GLY A 128 10.35 0.46 -9.62
N PHE A 129 9.42 0.36 -8.69
CA PHE A 129 8.70 1.51 -8.15
C PHE A 129 9.43 2.15 -6.95
N HIS A 130 9.32 3.46 -6.80
CA HIS A 130 9.36 4.07 -5.47
C HIS A 130 8.10 3.63 -4.74
N VAL A 131 8.22 3.29 -3.46
CA VAL A 131 7.08 2.77 -2.69
C VAL A 131 6.86 3.61 -1.44
N ALA A 132 5.70 4.23 -1.32
CA ALA A 132 5.27 4.97 -0.14
C ALA A 132 4.19 4.18 0.62
N GLN A 133 4.51 3.70 1.82
CA GLN A 133 3.61 2.92 2.67
C GLN A 133 2.89 3.85 3.65
N ILE A 134 1.55 3.79 3.67
CA ILE A 134 0.67 4.62 4.49
C ILE A 134 -0.18 3.73 5.37
N SER A 135 -0.23 4.03 6.68
CA SER A 135 -1.12 3.35 7.63
C SER A 135 -2.60 3.52 7.24
N SER A 136 -3.41 2.56 7.62
CA SER A 136 -4.87 2.65 7.48
C SER A 136 -5.43 3.89 8.20
N PRO A 137 -6.47 4.55 7.69
CA PRO A 137 -7.22 5.55 8.43
C PRO A 137 -7.75 5.06 9.78
N THR A 138 -7.96 3.75 9.93
CA THR A 138 -8.36 3.10 11.18
C THR A 138 -7.19 2.71 12.08
N ALA A 139 -5.96 2.93 11.63
CA ALA A 139 -4.78 2.73 12.47
C ALA A 139 -4.60 3.93 13.41
N TYR A 140 -4.12 3.62 14.59
CA TYR A 140 -3.97 4.56 15.68
C TYR A 140 -3.10 5.79 15.33
N ASP A 141 -1.95 5.56 14.70
CA ASP A 141 -1.02 6.62 14.27
C ASP A 141 -1.64 7.56 13.23
N PHE A 142 -2.49 7.02 12.33
CA PHE A 142 -3.22 7.82 11.35
C PHE A 142 -4.33 8.64 12.02
N MET A 143 -5.17 8.00 12.85
CA MET A 143 -6.25 8.70 13.55
C MET A 143 -5.72 9.90 14.33
N VAL A 144 -4.61 9.73 15.03
CA VAL A 144 -4.06 10.76 15.88
C VAL A 144 -3.17 11.75 15.12
N GLY A 145 -2.36 11.25 14.18
CA GLY A 145 -1.35 12.05 13.49
C GLY A 145 -1.82 12.74 12.21
N ALA A 146 -2.83 12.19 11.53
CA ALA A 146 -3.24 12.63 10.21
C ALA A 146 -4.70 13.08 10.12
N SER A 147 -5.65 12.35 10.75
CA SER A 147 -7.07 12.68 10.66
C SER A 147 -7.43 13.93 11.48
N PRO A 148 -8.18 14.90 10.91
CA PRO A 148 -8.66 16.08 11.66
C PRO A 148 -9.62 15.73 12.78
N TYR A 149 -10.45 14.72 12.58
CA TYR A 149 -11.54 14.39 13.49
C TYR A 149 -11.24 13.15 14.36
N ALA A 150 -10.19 12.38 14.04
CA ALA A 150 -9.83 11.12 14.69
C ALA A 150 -10.98 10.09 14.76
N THR A 151 -11.92 10.16 13.82
CA THR A 151 -13.14 9.32 13.75
C THR A 151 -13.22 8.63 12.40
N PRO A 152 -12.42 7.57 12.17
CA PRO A 152 -12.43 6.86 10.91
C PRO A 152 -13.74 6.06 10.72
N GLY A 153 -14.04 5.74 9.46
CA GLY A 153 -15.18 4.90 9.11
C GLY A 153 -16.17 5.55 8.14
N TYR A 154 -16.04 6.85 7.91
CA TYR A 154 -16.74 7.51 6.83
C TYR A 154 -15.83 7.62 5.62
N SER A 155 -15.90 6.65 4.70
CA SER A 155 -14.97 6.48 3.59
C SER A 155 -14.69 7.75 2.76
N PRO A 156 -15.65 8.64 2.46
CA PRO A 156 -15.35 9.89 1.78
C PRO A 156 -14.46 10.85 2.57
N GLN A 157 -14.55 10.87 3.91
CA GLN A 157 -13.66 11.68 4.74
C GLN A 157 -12.31 11.03 4.90
N ASP A 158 -12.27 9.72 5.15
CA ASP A 158 -11.03 8.95 5.23
C ASP A 158 -10.19 9.11 3.95
N ALA A 159 -10.86 9.13 2.78
CA ALA A 159 -10.20 9.36 1.50
C ALA A 159 -9.62 10.77 1.38
N ARG A 160 -10.32 11.82 1.85
CA ARG A 160 -9.79 13.19 1.89
C ARG A 160 -8.57 13.29 2.80
N ASP A 161 -8.61 12.61 3.95
CA ASP A 161 -7.50 12.61 4.90
C ASP A 161 -6.27 11.89 4.29
N LEU A 162 -6.47 10.73 3.66
CA LEU A 162 -5.44 10.02 2.91
C LEU A 162 -4.84 10.86 1.78
N TYR A 163 -5.70 11.53 1.01
CA TYR A 163 -5.28 12.38 -0.10
C TYR A 163 -4.41 13.55 0.38
N SER A 164 -4.80 14.17 1.50
CA SER A 164 -4.03 15.22 2.15
C SER A 164 -2.66 14.73 2.63
N VAL A 165 -2.60 13.50 3.19
CA VAL A 165 -1.34 12.84 3.55
C VAL A 165 -0.47 12.62 2.32
N MET A 166 -1.03 12.10 1.23
CA MET A 166 -0.29 11.85 -0.02
C MET A 166 0.25 13.15 -0.62
N GLN A 167 -0.54 14.24 -0.61
CA GLN A 167 -0.08 15.57 -1.04
C GLN A 167 1.07 16.09 -0.17
N ALA A 168 0.99 15.89 1.14
CA ALA A 168 2.06 16.28 2.06
C ALA A 168 3.34 15.44 1.84
N ILE A 169 3.21 14.16 1.56
CA ILE A 169 4.33 13.28 1.17
C ILE A 169 4.97 13.80 -0.13
N LYS A 170 4.17 14.05 -1.17
CA LYS A 170 4.62 14.62 -2.44
C LYS A 170 5.39 15.92 -2.23
N LYS A 171 4.88 16.82 -1.40
CA LYS A 171 5.54 18.08 -1.06
C LYS A 171 6.83 17.89 -0.27
N GLN A 172 6.86 16.96 0.68
CA GLN A 172 8.06 16.67 1.48
C GLN A 172 9.18 16.00 0.66
N GLN A 173 8.81 15.30 -0.40
CA GLN A 173 9.72 14.56 -1.27
C GLN A 173 9.84 15.23 -2.66
N ASP A 174 9.82 16.56 -2.71
CA ASP A 174 9.86 17.37 -3.94
C ASP A 174 11.08 17.12 -4.82
N ASN A 175 12.19 16.67 -4.23
CA ASN A 175 13.42 16.28 -4.94
C ASN A 175 13.39 14.84 -5.48
N LEU A 176 12.31 14.07 -5.26
CA LEU A 176 12.19 12.71 -5.78
C LEU A 176 11.67 12.76 -7.22
N GLU A 177 12.43 12.25 -8.16
CA GLU A 177 12.04 12.21 -9.57
C GLU A 177 11.02 11.10 -9.82
N VAL A 178 9.73 11.46 -9.71
CA VAL A 178 8.59 10.56 -9.94
C VAL A 178 8.09 10.69 -11.37
N THR A 179 8.16 9.60 -12.13
CA THR A 179 7.74 9.58 -13.56
C THR A 179 6.23 9.40 -13.72
N GLU A 180 5.60 8.59 -12.89
CA GLU A 180 4.15 8.32 -12.87
C GLU A 180 3.69 8.05 -11.44
N TRP A 181 2.42 8.37 -11.15
CA TRP A 181 1.81 8.11 -9.86
C TRP A 181 0.85 6.92 -9.94
N HIS A 182 0.95 6.03 -8.95
CA HIS A 182 0.11 4.86 -8.81
C HIS A 182 -0.41 4.74 -7.39
N LEU A 183 -1.51 3.99 -7.25
CA LEU A 183 -2.15 3.79 -5.97
C LEU A 183 -2.56 2.32 -5.80
N THR A 184 -2.36 1.77 -4.62
CA THR A 184 -2.90 0.47 -4.24
C THR A 184 -3.30 0.46 -2.78
N GLY A 185 -4.11 -0.49 -2.42
CA GLY A 185 -4.44 -0.80 -1.05
C GLY A 185 -5.04 -2.20 -0.93
N TYR A 186 -4.93 -2.79 0.24
CA TYR A 186 -5.51 -4.11 0.50
C TYR A 186 -6.62 -4.05 1.54
N SER A 187 -7.60 -4.95 1.41
CA SER A 187 -8.76 -5.00 2.31
C SER A 187 -9.45 -3.62 2.40
N LEU A 188 -9.66 -3.05 3.58
CA LEU A 188 -10.21 -1.70 3.77
C LEU A 188 -9.38 -0.63 3.04
N GLY A 189 -8.04 -0.78 3.00
CA GLY A 189 -7.17 0.12 2.23
C GLY A 189 -7.45 0.09 0.73
N GLY A 190 -7.89 -1.05 0.19
CA GLY A 190 -8.36 -1.16 -1.19
C GLY A 190 -9.66 -0.37 -1.43
N LEU A 191 -10.62 -0.44 -0.51
CA LEU A 191 -11.82 0.40 -0.56
C LEU A 191 -11.44 1.88 -0.50
N GLN A 192 -10.56 2.28 0.42
CA GLN A 192 -10.09 3.65 0.53
C GLN A 192 -9.36 4.13 -0.74
N ALA A 193 -8.55 3.26 -1.36
CA ALA A 193 -7.88 3.58 -2.61
C ALA A 193 -8.87 3.89 -3.76
N ALA A 194 -10.01 3.20 -3.81
CA ALA A 194 -11.07 3.53 -4.79
C ALA A 194 -11.66 4.93 -4.55
N PHE A 195 -11.93 5.31 -3.30
CA PHE A 195 -12.42 6.65 -2.97
C PHE A 195 -11.38 7.74 -3.22
N VAL A 196 -10.11 7.47 -2.92
CA VAL A 196 -8.98 8.37 -3.22
C VAL A 196 -8.83 8.57 -4.72
N SER A 197 -8.93 7.50 -5.51
CA SER A 197 -8.88 7.58 -6.97
C SER A 197 -10.01 8.46 -7.52
N HIS A 198 -11.23 8.26 -7.03
CA HIS A 198 -12.37 9.09 -7.43
C HIS A 198 -12.22 10.56 -7.02
N LEU A 199 -11.59 10.83 -5.88
CA LEU A 199 -11.26 12.20 -5.47
C LEU A 199 -10.23 12.83 -6.42
N ASP A 200 -9.20 12.06 -6.81
CA ASP A 200 -8.13 12.54 -7.70
C ASP A 200 -8.62 12.85 -9.12
N GLU A 201 -9.73 12.25 -9.59
CA GLU A 201 -10.37 12.61 -10.86
C GLU A 201 -10.77 14.10 -10.91
N LYS A 202 -11.09 14.69 -9.76
CA LYS A 202 -11.49 16.10 -9.61
C LYS A 202 -10.31 16.98 -9.23
N GLU A 203 -9.54 16.57 -8.25
CA GLU A 203 -8.45 17.34 -7.65
C GLU A 203 -7.17 17.33 -8.50
N GLN A 204 -6.94 16.27 -9.27
CA GLN A 204 -5.85 16.11 -10.23
C GLN A 204 -4.43 16.36 -9.68
N ALA A 205 -4.22 16.15 -8.37
CA ALA A 205 -2.90 16.34 -7.79
C ALA A 205 -1.90 15.26 -8.19
N PHE A 206 -2.38 14.05 -8.52
CA PHE A 206 -1.56 12.91 -8.90
C PHE A 206 -1.83 12.42 -10.31
N ASN A 207 -3.08 12.46 -10.77
CA ASN A 207 -3.50 11.85 -12.04
C ASN A 207 -3.07 10.38 -12.09
N PHE A 208 -3.52 9.58 -11.12
CA PHE A 208 -3.08 8.19 -10.96
C PHE A 208 -3.20 7.40 -12.25
N LYS A 209 -2.07 6.90 -12.73
CA LYS A 209 -1.99 6.11 -13.97
C LYS A 209 -2.70 4.77 -13.85
N ARG A 210 -2.56 4.12 -12.69
CA ARG A 210 -3.24 2.86 -12.37
C ARG A 210 -3.56 2.82 -10.88
N VAL A 211 -4.70 2.22 -10.57
CA VAL A 211 -5.13 1.92 -9.22
C VAL A 211 -5.40 0.42 -9.10
N LEU A 212 -4.72 -0.25 -8.18
CA LEU A 212 -4.87 -1.68 -7.93
C LEU A 212 -5.57 -1.89 -6.59
N LEU A 213 -6.73 -2.51 -6.62
CA LEU A 213 -7.52 -2.81 -5.43
C LEU A 213 -7.35 -4.29 -5.05
N LEU A 214 -6.72 -4.55 -3.91
CA LEU A 214 -6.45 -5.91 -3.43
C LEU A 214 -7.52 -6.33 -2.42
N ASN A 215 -8.41 -7.22 -2.82
CA ASN A 215 -9.52 -7.76 -2.00
C ASN A 215 -10.31 -6.68 -1.23
N PRO A 216 -10.79 -5.61 -1.89
CA PRO A 216 -11.55 -4.56 -1.22
C PRO A 216 -12.93 -5.08 -0.81
N PRO A 217 -13.49 -4.66 0.34
CA PRO A 217 -14.88 -4.92 0.65
C PRO A 217 -15.77 -4.04 -0.23
N VAL A 218 -16.46 -4.64 -1.20
CA VAL A 218 -17.39 -3.90 -2.10
C VAL A 218 -18.59 -3.35 -1.32
N ASN A 219 -19.04 -4.08 -0.31
CA ASN A 219 -20.04 -3.65 0.65
C ASN A 219 -19.53 -3.92 2.07
N LEU A 220 -19.14 -2.86 2.76
CA LEU A 220 -18.55 -2.96 4.08
C LEU A 220 -19.47 -3.61 5.10
N TYR A 221 -20.77 -3.27 5.08
CA TYR A 221 -21.75 -3.85 5.98
C TYR A 221 -21.91 -5.37 5.75
N ALA A 222 -22.05 -5.79 4.49
CA ALA A 222 -22.14 -7.20 4.15
C ALA A 222 -20.86 -7.97 4.54
N SER A 223 -19.69 -7.36 4.34
CA SER A 223 -18.40 -7.94 4.74
C SER A 223 -18.31 -8.13 6.24
N ILE A 224 -18.68 -7.12 7.03
CA ILE A 224 -18.68 -7.20 8.50
C ILE A 224 -19.68 -8.27 8.96
N LYS A 225 -20.88 -8.31 8.38
CA LYS A 225 -21.88 -9.33 8.71
C LYS A 225 -21.39 -10.74 8.41
N ASN A 226 -20.73 -10.95 7.27
CA ASN A 226 -20.18 -12.25 6.90
C ASN A 226 -19.05 -12.68 7.87
N LEU A 227 -18.15 -11.77 8.24
CA LEU A 227 -17.11 -12.03 9.24
C LEU A 227 -17.71 -12.35 10.61
N SER A 228 -18.70 -11.59 11.05
CA SER A 228 -19.39 -11.86 12.33
C SER A 228 -20.11 -13.23 12.31
N ASN A 229 -20.75 -13.57 11.21
CA ASN A 229 -21.39 -14.90 11.07
C ASN A 229 -20.34 -16.02 11.08
N LEU A 230 -19.20 -15.82 10.44
CA LEU A 230 -18.11 -16.80 10.43
C LEU A 230 -17.59 -17.06 11.87
N VAL A 231 -17.35 -15.99 12.62
CA VAL A 231 -16.92 -16.09 14.04
C VAL A 231 -17.98 -16.80 14.85
N ASN A 232 -19.26 -16.40 14.73
CA ASN A 232 -20.36 -16.98 15.47
C ASN A 232 -20.59 -18.47 15.16
N THR A 233 -20.46 -18.87 13.88
CA THR A 233 -20.63 -20.29 13.48
C THR A 233 -19.49 -21.17 14.00
N GLN A 234 -18.29 -20.63 14.12
CA GLN A 234 -17.16 -21.36 14.71
C GLN A 234 -17.22 -21.37 16.25
N ALA A 235 -17.81 -20.34 16.86
CA ALA A 235 -17.99 -20.24 18.30
C ALA A 235 -19.17 -21.11 18.84
N VAL A 236 -20.13 -21.47 17.99
CA VAL A 236 -21.33 -22.28 18.38
C VAL A 236 -20.96 -23.71 18.83
N GLY A 237 -19.75 -24.19 18.56
CA GLY A 237 -19.24 -25.44 19.13
C GLY A 237 -18.64 -25.31 20.55
N SER A 238 -18.42 -24.10 21.04
CA SER A 238 -17.97 -23.80 22.39
C SER A 238 -18.93 -22.79 23.01
N ASN A 239 -19.68 -23.20 24.03
CA ASN A 239 -20.56 -22.30 24.81
C ASN A 239 -19.79 -21.20 25.56
N ASP A 240 -18.51 -21.00 25.28
CA ASP A 240 -17.66 -20.03 25.94
C ASP A 240 -16.71 -19.36 24.93
N HIS A 241 -16.86 -18.06 24.76
CA HIS A 241 -15.92 -17.24 23.98
C HIS A 241 -14.47 -17.38 24.45
N ARG A 242 -14.23 -17.75 25.70
CA ARG A 242 -12.92 -18.02 26.28
C ARG A 242 -12.25 -19.20 25.56
N THR A 243 -12.98 -20.30 25.38
CA THR A 243 -12.48 -21.50 24.69
C THR A 243 -12.09 -21.22 23.23
N PHE A 244 -12.81 -20.34 22.55
CA PHE A 244 -12.44 -19.95 21.17
C PHE A 244 -11.11 -19.18 21.15
N TYR A 245 -10.90 -18.22 22.06
CA TYR A 245 -9.64 -17.49 22.16
C TYR A 245 -8.47 -18.37 22.59
N GLU A 246 -8.68 -19.29 23.51
CA GLU A 246 -7.68 -20.28 23.93
C GLU A 246 -7.26 -21.17 22.77
N LEU A 247 -8.22 -21.73 22.01
CA LEU A 247 -7.95 -22.53 20.81
C LEU A 247 -7.25 -21.74 19.71
N LEU A 248 -7.53 -20.44 19.59
CA LEU A 248 -6.85 -19.56 18.65
C LEU A 248 -5.41 -19.29 19.07
N MET A 249 -5.18 -19.03 20.36
CA MET A 249 -3.86 -18.75 20.92
C MET A 249 -2.96 -19.98 20.95
N ASP A 250 -3.52 -21.16 21.12
CA ASP A 250 -2.76 -22.44 21.08
C ASP A 250 -2.28 -22.83 19.67
N LYS A 251 -2.81 -22.16 18.62
CA LYS A 251 -2.45 -22.42 17.23
C LYS A 251 -1.57 -21.32 16.58
N LEU A 252 -1.31 -20.26 17.30
CA LEU A 252 -0.41 -19.18 16.89
C LEU A 252 0.99 -19.37 17.46
#